data_6554bf7730909bcb003d121ed2fa4a14
#
_entry.id   6554bf7730909bcb003d121ed2fa4a14
#
_cell.length_a   1.000
_cell.length_b   1.000
_cell.length_c   1.000
_cell.angle_alpha   90.00
_cell.angle_beta   90.00
_cell.angle_gamma   90.00
#
_symmetry.space_group_name_H-M   'P 1'
#
loop_
_entity.id
_entity.type
_entity.pdbx_description
1 polymer ?
#
loop_
_entity_poly.entity_id
_entity_poly.type
_entity_poly.pdbx_seq_one_letter_code
_entity_poly.pdbx_strand_id
1 'polypeptide(L)'
;MQLEAAETSLTRLLITAINDIQSELTVDIRLFSCGKKFNTVGRSENLQTLMSHQSVHPVPEEVSSELQFSDKLLYIYTSGTTGLPKAAVVKNSR
;
A
#
# COMPACT_ATOMS: atom_id res chain seq x y z
N MET A 1 7.15 3.27 24.87
CA MET A 1 8.44 2.64 24.51
C MET A 1 8.29 1.20 24.00
N GLN A 2 7.52 0.36 24.66
CA GLN A 2 7.29 -1.02 24.18
C GLN A 2 6.52 -1.12 22.88
N LEU A 3 5.57 -0.22 22.63
CA LEU A 3 4.78 -0.17 21.39
C LEU A 3 5.64 0.22 20.17
N GLU A 4 6.54 1.17 20.31
CA GLU A 4 7.47 1.53 19.23
C GLU A 4 8.42 0.39 18.85
N ALA A 5 8.92 -0.36 19.84
CA ALA A 5 9.77 -1.50 19.59
C ALA A 5 9.02 -2.65 18.88
N ALA A 6 7.76 -2.90 19.27
CA ALA A 6 6.90 -3.90 18.65
C ALA A 6 6.53 -3.52 17.22
N GLU A 7 6.17 -2.27 16.96
CA GLU A 7 5.90 -1.75 15.62
C GLU A 7 7.14 -1.84 14.73
N THR A 8 8.32 -1.49 15.25
CA THR A 8 9.57 -1.60 14.52
C THR A 8 9.87 -3.05 14.11
N SER A 9 9.65 -4.02 15.01
CA SER A 9 9.86 -5.43 14.72
C SER A 9 8.88 -5.95 13.67
N LEU A 10 7.59 -5.61 13.79
CA LEU A 10 6.56 -5.99 12.82
C LEU A 10 6.86 -5.38 11.44
N THR A 11 7.25 -4.13 11.39
CA THR A 11 7.61 -3.45 10.14
C THR A 11 8.82 -4.12 9.47
N ARG A 12 9.83 -4.52 10.23
CA ARG A 12 10.97 -5.27 9.69
C ARG A 12 10.56 -6.61 9.08
N LEU A 13 9.67 -7.34 9.73
CA LEU A 13 9.17 -8.61 9.20
C LEU A 13 8.42 -8.41 7.87
N LEU A 14 7.58 -7.40 7.78
CA LEU A 14 6.86 -7.07 6.55
C LEU A 14 7.81 -6.67 5.42
N ILE A 15 8.81 -5.88 5.73
CA ILE A 15 9.85 -5.47 4.77
C ILE A 15 10.62 -6.68 4.25
N THR A 16 11.04 -7.58 5.14
CA THR A 16 11.75 -8.80 4.75
C THR A 16 10.88 -9.64 3.83
N ALA A 17 9.61 -9.85 4.18
CA ALA A 17 8.68 -10.59 3.34
C ALA A 17 8.53 -9.99 1.93
N ILE A 18 8.44 -8.68 1.81
CA ILE A 18 8.36 -8.00 0.51
C ILE A 18 9.66 -8.20 -0.29
N ASN A 19 10.82 -8.07 0.36
CA ASN A 19 12.10 -8.28 -0.29
C ASN A 19 12.27 -9.71 -0.81
N ASP A 20 11.82 -10.69 -0.05
CA ASP A 20 11.93 -12.11 -0.41
C ASP A 20 11.13 -12.44 -1.67
N ILE A 21 9.95 -11.84 -1.83
CA ILE A 21 9.09 -12.10 -2.99
C ILE A 21 9.34 -11.17 -4.17
N GLN A 22 10.09 -10.10 -4.00
CA GLN A 22 10.26 -9.06 -5.02
C GLN A 22 10.83 -9.61 -6.33
N SER A 23 11.75 -10.57 -6.23
CA SER A 23 12.36 -11.22 -7.41
C SER A 23 11.39 -12.16 -8.14
N GLU A 24 10.36 -12.63 -7.46
CA GLU A 24 9.35 -13.53 -8.02
C GLU A 24 8.18 -12.79 -8.67
N LEU A 25 8.09 -11.47 -8.44
CA LEU A 25 7.04 -10.66 -9.05
C LEU A 25 7.30 -10.48 -10.54
N THR A 26 6.35 -10.92 -11.35
CA THR A 26 6.40 -10.80 -12.81
C THR A 26 5.83 -9.49 -13.33
N VAL A 27 5.22 -8.71 -12.46
CA VAL A 27 4.57 -7.42 -12.79
C VAL A 27 5.38 -6.29 -12.20
N ASP A 28 5.54 -5.22 -12.96
CA ASP A 28 6.16 -4.01 -12.45
C ASP A 28 5.16 -3.25 -11.56
N ILE A 29 5.41 -3.28 -10.25
CA ILE A 29 4.60 -2.60 -9.25
C ILE A 29 5.41 -1.53 -8.54
N ARG A 30 4.77 -0.41 -8.25
CA ARG A 30 5.35 0.62 -7.40
C ARG A 30 5.12 0.27 -5.94
N LEU A 31 6.17 0.35 -5.15
CA LEU A 31 6.14 0.09 -3.71
C LEU A 31 6.24 1.40 -2.94
N PHE A 32 5.37 1.59 -1.97
CA PHE A 32 5.38 2.74 -1.08
C PHE A 32 5.53 2.28 0.36
N SER A 33 6.41 2.93 1.09
CA SER A 33 6.57 2.72 2.53
C SER A 33 5.96 3.88 3.31
N CYS A 34 5.32 3.57 4.42
CA CYS A 34 4.79 4.55 5.37
C CYS A 34 5.60 4.50 6.67
N GLY A 35 5.86 5.67 7.26
CA GLY A 35 6.55 5.78 8.54
C GLY A 35 7.75 6.70 8.51
N LYS A 36 8.08 7.23 9.68
CA LYS A 36 9.14 8.24 9.81
C LYS A 36 10.56 7.68 9.80
N LYS A 37 10.74 6.42 10.19
CA LYS A 37 12.07 5.83 10.45
C LYS A 37 12.59 4.90 9.35
N PHE A 38 11.77 4.59 8.37
CA PHE A 38 12.14 3.63 7.34
C PHE A 38 12.27 4.34 6.00
N ASN A 39 13.42 4.92 5.80
CA ASN A 39 13.81 5.36 4.49
C ASN A 39 14.10 4.11 3.65
N THR A 40 13.21 3.87 2.72
CA THR A 40 13.42 3.00 1.57
C THR A 40 14.02 1.64 1.86
N VAL A 41 13.19 0.64 1.81
CA VAL A 41 13.68 -0.72 1.63
C VAL A 41 13.61 -1.04 0.15
N GLY A 42 14.75 -1.28 -0.43
CA GLY A 42 14.85 -1.60 -1.84
C GLY A 42 14.34 -0.47 -2.75
N ARG A 43 13.37 -0.80 -3.60
CA ARG A 43 12.76 0.13 -4.57
C ARG A 43 11.55 0.90 -4.04
N SER A 44 11.26 0.85 -2.74
CA SER A 44 10.10 1.55 -2.19
C SER A 44 10.34 3.05 -2.07
N GLU A 45 9.33 3.83 -2.36
CA GLU A 45 9.31 5.28 -2.16
C GLU A 45 8.65 5.60 -0.82
N ASN A 46 9.15 6.61 -0.12
CA ASN A 46 8.51 7.04 1.13
C ASN A 46 7.25 7.86 0.82
N LEU A 47 6.08 7.32 1.18
CA LEU A 47 4.80 7.94 0.88
C LEU A 47 4.63 9.31 1.54
N GLN A 48 5.08 9.47 2.79
CA GLN A 48 4.96 10.75 3.48
C GLN A 48 5.79 11.84 2.83
N THR A 49 7.00 11.50 2.38
CA THR A 49 7.85 12.44 1.63
C THR A 49 7.21 12.84 0.32
N LEU A 50 6.67 11.88 -0.43
CA LEU A 50 5.96 12.17 -1.66
C LEU A 50 4.74 13.07 -1.43
N MET A 51 3.94 12.77 -0.42
CA MET A 51 2.75 13.56 -0.09
C MET A 51 3.10 14.99 0.32
N SER A 52 4.21 15.20 1.04
CA SER A 52 4.64 16.54 1.49
C SER A 52 4.99 17.48 0.33
N HIS A 53 5.36 16.93 -0.82
CA HIS A 53 5.68 17.69 -2.02
C HIS A 53 4.48 17.88 -2.96
N GLN A 54 3.33 17.31 -2.62
CA GLN A 54 2.13 17.43 -3.46
C GLN A 54 1.29 18.65 -3.09
N SER A 55 0.51 19.09 -4.08
CA SER A 55 -0.45 20.15 -3.88
C SER A 55 -1.56 19.73 -2.92
N VAL A 56 -2.03 20.67 -2.09
CA VAL A 56 -3.23 20.49 -1.25
C VAL A 56 -4.52 20.85 -1.97
N HIS A 57 -4.44 21.28 -3.22
CA HIS A 57 -5.62 21.55 -4.03
C HIS A 57 -6.38 20.26 -4.37
N PRO A 58 -7.69 20.34 -4.56
CA PRO A 58 -8.47 19.20 -5.03
C PRO A 58 -7.90 18.61 -6.33
N VAL A 59 -8.13 17.32 -6.52
CA VAL A 59 -7.78 16.65 -7.76
C VAL A 59 -8.56 17.32 -8.90
N PRO A 60 -7.90 17.65 -10.03
CA PRO A 60 -8.58 18.24 -11.18
C PRO A 60 -9.75 17.38 -11.68
N GLU A 61 -10.83 18.02 -12.08
CA GLU A 61 -12.04 17.32 -12.50
C GLU A 61 -11.79 16.42 -13.72
N GLU A 62 -10.87 16.80 -14.59
CA GLU A 62 -10.49 16.00 -15.74
C GLU A 62 -9.95 14.62 -15.35
N VAL A 63 -9.27 14.51 -14.20
CA VAL A 63 -8.73 13.26 -13.70
C VAL A 63 -9.81 12.41 -13.04
N SER A 64 -10.77 13.03 -12.36
CA SER A 64 -11.82 12.35 -11.62
C SER A 64 -13.06 12.04 -12.48
N SER A 65 -13.27 12.74 -13.58
CA SER A 65 -14.45 12.60 -14.43
C SER A 65 -14.59 11.21 -15.10
N GLU A 66 -13.49 10.54 -15.32
CA GLU A 66 -13.48 9.20 -15.90
C GLU A 66 -13.79 8.09 -14.89
N LEU A 67 -13.75 8.41 -13.59
CA LEU A 67 -13.99 7.42 -12.53
C LEU A 67 -15.49 7.12 -12.40
N GLN A 68 -15.80 5.83 -12.43
CA GLN A 68 -17.17 5.35 -12.27
C GLN A 68 -17.34 4.66 -10.90
N PHE A 69 -18.57 4.66 -10.39
CA PHE A 69 -18.90 3.96 -9.15
C PHE A 69 -18.63 2.45 -9.21
N SER A 70 -18.72 1.86 -10.38
CA SER A 70 -18.46 0.45 -10.62
C SER A 70 -16.98 0.09 -10.64
N ASP A 71 -16.09 1.08 -10.77
CA ASP A 71 -14.67 0.84 -10.88
C ASP A 71 -14.10 0.22 -9.59
N LYS A 72 -13.16 -0.69 -9.77
CA LYS A 72 -12.47 -1.34 -8.69
C LYS A 72 -11.44 -0.37 -8.11
N LEU A 73 -11.56 -0.09 -6.82
CA LEU A 73 -10.64 0.78 -6.10
C LEU A 73 -9.44 0.00 -5.57
N LEU A 74 -9.71 -1.09 -4.86
CA LEU A 74 -8.66 -1.91 -4.26
C LEU A 74 -9.18 -3.31 -3.93
N TYR A 75 -8.24 -4.19 -3.60
CA TYR A 75 -8.52 -5.54 -3.10
C TYR A 75 -8.10 -5.64 -1.64
N ILE A 76 -8.98 -6.11 -0.79
CA ILE A 76 -8.68 -6.39 0.62
C ILE A 76 -8.73 -7.89 0.84
N TYR A 77 -7.62 -8.47 1.25
CA TYR A 77 -7.54 -9.88 1.59
C TYR A 77 -8.09 -10.12 2.99
N THR A 78 -8.94 -11.13 3.10
CA THR A 78 -9.48 -11.58 4.37
C THR A 78 -9.02 -12.99 4.66
N SER A 79 -8.68 -13.29 5.92
CA SER A 79 -8.40 -14.63 6.38
C SER A 79 -9.74 -15.38 6.53
N GLY A 80 -10.18 -16.04 5.48
CA GLY A 80 -11.38 -16.88 5.54
C GLY A 80 -11.21 -18.05 6.55
N THR A 81 -12.32 -18.57 7.04
CA THR A 81 -12.34 -19.72 7.96
C THR A 81 -11.92 -21.04 7.29
N THR A 82 -11.89 -21.07 5.98
CA THR A 82 -11.60 -22.27 5.20
C THR A 82 -10.58 -21.98 4.09
N GLY A 83 -9.32 -22.30 4.33
CA GLY A 83 -8.28 -22.30 3.32
C GLY A 83 -7.50 -20.99 3.18
N LEU A 84 -7.12 -20.68 1.95
CA LEU A 84 -6.29 -19.52 1.62
C LEU A 84 -7.06 -18.20 1.76
N PRO A 85 -6.37 -17.09 2.07
CA PRO A 85 -6.99 -15.77 2.11
C PRO A 85 -7.70 -15.44 0.80
N LYS A 86 -8.89 -14.83 0.89
CA LYS A 86 -9.68 -14.40 -0.26
C LYS A 86 -9.63 -12.89 -0.41
N ALA A 87 -9.54 -12.42 -1.65
CA ALA A 87 -9.58 -11.01 -1.97
C ALA A 87 -11.02 -10.50 -2.09
N ALA A 88 -11.39 -9.54 -1.25
CA ALA A 88 -12.62 -8.79 -1.41
C ALA A 88 -12.37 -7.58 -2.32
N VAL A 89 -13.20 -7.41 -3.33
CA VAL A 89 -13.13 -6.26 -4.24
C VAL A 89 -13.89 -5.09 -3.63
N VAL A 90 -13.19 -3.98 -3.40
CA VAL A 90 -13.80 -2.72 -2.98
C VAL A 90 -13.95 -1.82 -4.19
N LYS A 91 -15.18 -1.45 -4.47
CA LYS A 91 -15.52 -0.54 -5.57
C LYS A 91 -15.55 0.91 -5.10
N ASN A 92 -15.45 1.82 -6.05
CA ASN A 92 -15.48 3.27 -5.80
C ASN A 92 -16.82 3.77 -5.20
N SER A 93 -17.87 2.94 -5.25
CA SER A 93 -19.21 3.26 -4.72
C SER A 93 -19.35 3.12 -3.19
N ARG A 94 -18.31 2.75 -2.47
CA ARG A 94 -18.38 2.57 -1.01
C ARG A 94 -17.78 3.69 -0.23
#